data_39c20edcc5356d458f59a00cf79b1792
#
_entry.id   39c20edcc5356d458f59a00cf79b1792
#
_cell.length_a   1.000
_cell.length_b   1.000
_cell.length_c   1.000
_cell.angle_alpha   90.00
_cell.angle_beta   90.00
_cell.angle_gamma   90.00
#
_symmetry.space_group_name_H-M   'P 1'
#
loop_
_entity.id
_entity.type
_entity.pdbx_description
1 polymer ?
#
loop_
_entity_poly.entity_id
_entity_poly.type
_entity_poly.pdbx_seq_one_letter_code
_entity_poly.pdbx_strand_id
1 'polypeptide(L)'
;MSSLQERLGVAPERLWLAAFGSLVLLLGGGSLLFPETVYDGFLWHYFWGPVQADAHNAVCAVRPGSTVEYLYTASECAAAAEPVAEPGYTLVSEAGYVVALLIGISGTVLLLENLDVGEEARFFWAMVPFMLLGSALRVVEDAHNAMSDGGGLTYPLNTLFISPVIYVTVFVVAVAAILVSIWLTQQGYTDRYERPLAAIGTGVFALSLGYLVVLAVLPDNPVVFYPQVLAIVVLLAVASTALTWYVLERFVPYVNEGTRGVGVMVLFAHAVDGAANVIGLDYMVVLNAGNNLYPKHPVNKWIVDTAGAAWPFLVVKMVAAAFVLWIFEPELYDESPRYTTLLLVAVASVGLGPGTRDLFRSMFGV
;
A
#
# COMPACT_ATOMS: atom_id res chain seq x y z
N MET A 1 25.00 -10.41 1.09
CA MET A 1 25.51 -9.16 1.73
C MET A 1 26.93 -9.31 2.30
N SER A 2 27.42 -10.50 2.61
CA SER A 2 28.76 -10.75 3.20
C SER A 2 29.97 -10.19 2.42
N SER A 3 29.92 -10.17 1.09
CA SER A 3 31.09 -9.75 0.28
C SER A 3 31.39 -8.24 0.29
N LEU A 4 30.39 -7.40 0.54
CA LEU A 4 30.57 -5.93 0.65
C LEU A 4 31.04 -5.51 2.05
N GLN A 5 30.54 -6.19 3.07
CA GLN A 5 30.97 -6.04 4.47
C GLN A 5 32.46 -6.36 4.64
N GLU A 6 32.91 -7.51 4.08
CA GLU A 6 34.32 -7.90 4.12
C GLU A 6 35.23 -6.94 3.36
N ARG A 7 34.75 -6.32 2.29
CA ARG A 7 35.55 -5.37 1.49
C ARG A 7 35.67 -3.97 2.07
N LEU A 8 34.62 -3.48 2.76
CA LEU A 8 34.56 -2.10 3.25
C LEU A 8 34.88 -1.96 4.74
N GLY A 9 34.83 -3.05 5.54
CA GLY A 9 35.08 -3.02 6.98
C GLY A 9 34.10 -2.12 7.78
N VAL A 10 32.94 -1.78 7.18
CA VAL A 10 31.94 -0.87 7.77
C VAL A 10 30.65 -1.63 8.05
N ALA A 11 30.09 -1.40 9.25
CA ALA A 11 28.82 -2.03 9.64
C ALA A 11 27.66 -1.63 8.71
N PRO A 12 26.73 -2.55 8.36
CA PRO A 12 25.63 -2.30 7.42
C PRO A 12 24.77 -1.11 7.81
N GLU A 13 24.51 -0.94 9.10
CA GLU A 13 23.72 0.17 9.65
C GLU A 13 24.37 1.52 9.33
N ARG A 14 25.69 1.62 9.40
CA ARG A 14 26.42 2.85 9.07
C ARG A 14 26.37 3.13 7.58
N LEU A 15 26.47 2.10 6.74
CA LEU A 15 26.31 2.26 5.28
C LEU A 15 24.89 2.72 4.93
N TRP A 16 23.89 2.12 5.55
CA TRP A 16 22.50 2.52 5.34
C TRP A 16 22.25 3.96 5.80
N LEU A 17 22.72 4.31 7.02
CA LEU A 17 22.60 5.68 7.53
C LEU A 17 23.34 6.69 6.66
N ALA A 18 24.52 6.34 6.14
CA ALA A 18 25.26 7.20 5.22
C ALA A 18 24.52 7.38 3.88
N ALA A 19 23.97 6.31 3.30
CA ALA A 19 23.21 6.37 2.05
C ALA A 19 21.92 7.17 2.22
N PHE A 20 21.13 6.89 3.25
CA PHE A 20 19.90 7.60 3.57
C PHE A 20 20.18 9.07 3.91
N GLY A 21 21.15 9.33 4.79
CA GLY A 21 21.56 10.68 5.16
C GLY A 21 22.06 11.49 3.96
N SER A 22 22.83 10.86 3.05
CA SER A 22 23.27 11.52 1.81
C SER A 22 22.10 11.88 0.91
N LEU A 23 21.11 10.98 0.75
CA LEU A 23 19.91 11.28 -0.03
C LEU A 23 19.12 12.45 0.57
N VAL A 24 18.91 12.45 1.90
CA VAL A 24 18.21 13.55 2.61
C VAL A 24 18.98 14.87 2.46
N LEU A 25 20.32 14.84 2.59
CA LEU A 25 21.16 16.02 2.42
C LEU A 25 21.17 16.53 0.97
N LEU A 26 21.19 15.65 -0.02
CA LEU A 26 21.13 16.03 -1.43
C LEU A 26 19.78 16.65 -1.79
N LEU A 27 18.67 16.04 -1.39
CA LEU A 27 17.34 16.55 -1.68
C LEU A 27 17.03 17.81 -0.85
N GLY A 28 17.31 17.79 0.45
CA GLY A 28 17.08 18.94 1.33
C GLY A 28 18.03 20.11 1.04
N GLY A 29 19.33 19.85 0.93
CA GLY A 29 20.32 20.86 0.55
C GLY A 29 20.10 21.38 -0.86
N GLY A 30 19.77 20.50 -1.80
CA GLY A 30 19.39 20.88 -3.16
C GLY A 30 18.17 21.78 -3.20
N SER A 31 17.15 21.50 -2.39
CA SER A 31 15.94 22.32 -2.27
C SER A 31 16.22 23.73 -1.72
N LEU A 32 17.20 23.84 -0.83
CA LEU A 32 17.60 25.14 -0.28
C LEU A 32 18.47 25.95 -1.24
N LEU A 33 19.36 25.29 -1.98
CA LEU A 33 20.30 25.95 -2.91
C LEU A 33 19.68 26.22 -4.29
N PHE A 34 18.77 25.36 -4.73
CA PHE A 34 18.13 25.39 -6.06
C PHE A 34 16.63 25.17 -5.93
N PRO A 35 15.88 26.05 -5.23
CA PRO A 35 14.47 25.81 -4.91
C PRO A 35 13.60 25.61 -6.16
N GLU A 36 13.77 26.38 -7.20
CA GLU A 36 12.96 26.28 -8.43
C GLU A 36 13.16 24.93 -9.15
N THR A 37 14.39 24.38 -9.13
CA THR A 37 14.71 23.13 -9.85
C THR A 37 14.45 21.90 -9.00
N VAL A 38 14.95 21.89 -7.74
CA VAL A 38 14.92 20.69 -6.89
C VAL A 38 13.61 20.61 -6.09
N TYR A 39 13.16 21.71 -5.48
CA TYR A 39 11.92 21.66 -4.73
C TYR A 39 10.73 21.78 -5.66
N ASP A 40 10.56 22.88 -6.39
CA ASP A 40 9.36 23.15 -7.19
C ASP A 40 9.27 22.20 -8.40
N GLY A 41 10.33 22.09 -9.20
CA GLY A 41 10.35 21.29 -10.42
C GLY A 41 10.47 19.77 -10.21
N PHE A 42 10.92 19.30 -9.04
CA PHE A 42 11.06 17.87 -8.78
C PHE A 42 10.29 17.40 -7.57
N LEU A 43 10.65 17.82 -6.33
CA LEU A 43 10.02 17.26 -5.11
C LEU A 43 8.55 17.65 -5.00
N TRP A 44 8.22 18.92 -5.24
CA TRP A 44 6.85 19.36 -5.19
C TRP A 44 6.06 18.82 -6.38
N HIS A 45 6.55 19.00 -7.60
CA HIS A 45 5.85 18.59 -8.82
C HIS A 45 5.45 17.11 -8.81
N TYR A 46 6.39 16.20 -8.47
CA TYR A 46 6.16 14.76 -8.61
C TYR A 46 5.72 14.06 -7.31
N PHE A 47 5.91 14.66 -6.13
CA PHE A 47 5.65 13.97 -4.87
C PHE A 47 4.69 14.71 -3.95
N TRP A 48 4.94 15.99 -3.62
CA TRP A 48 4.13 16.69 -2.64
C TRP A 48 2.92 17.41 -3.23
N GLY A 49 3.05 17.99 -4.42
CA GLY A 49 1.96 18.66 -5.13
C GLY A 49 0.76 17.74 -5.42
N PRO A 50 0.97 16.50 -5.93
CA PRO A 50 -0.10 15.52 -6.08
C PRO A 50 -0.84 15.21 -4.78
N VAL A 51 -0.13 15.11 -3.64
CA VAL A 51 -0.73 14.91 -2.31
C VAL A 51 -1.57 16.11 -1.90
N GLN A 52 -1.07 17.33 -2.15
CA GLN A 52 -1.82 18.55 -1.83
C GLN A 52 -3.07 18.69 -2.70
N ALA A 53 -2.98 18.37 -3.99
CA ALA A 53 -4.13 18.38 -4.89
C ALA A 53 -5.20 17.36 -4.43
N ASP A 54 -4.80 16.12 -4.11
CA ASP A 54 -5.70 15.08 -3.59
C ASP A 54 -6.34 15.52 -2.25
N ALA A 55 -5.54 16.09 -1.34
CA ALA A 55 -5.99 16.56 -0.02
C ALA A 55 -7.02 17.71 -0.08
N HIS A 56 -7.10 18.43 -1.19
CA HIS A 56 -8.06 19.53 -1.41
C HIS A 56 -9.16 19.14 -2.42
N ASN A 57 -9.25 17.88 -2.85
CA ASN A 57 -10.16 17.42 -3.90
C ASN A 57 -10.02 18.22 -5.20
N ALA A 58 -8.83 18.75 -5.48
CA ALA A 58 -8.54 19.52 -6.68
C ALA A 58 -8.17 18.58 -7.85
N VAL A 59 -8.48 19.00 -9.07
CA VAL A 59 -8.05 18.30 -10.29
C VAL A 59 -6.53 18.41 -10.44
N CYS A 60 -5.97 19.58 -10.11
CA CYS A 60 -4.52 19.77 -10.02
C CYS A 60 -4.19 20.89 -9.04
N ALA A 61 -2.92 20.94 -8.64
CA ALA A 61 -2.33 22.06 -7.93
C ALA A 61 -1.23 22.69 -8.79
N VAL A 62 -1.10 24.01 -8.73
CA VAL A 62 -0.05 24.77 -9.38
C VAL A 62 0.69 25.61 -8.35
N ARG A 63 1.97 25.91 -8.63
CA ARG A 63 2.80 26.65 -7.69
C ARG A 63 3.45 27.87 -8.36
N PRO A 64 2.68 28.94 -8.63
CA PRO A 64 3.26 30.21 -9.12
C PRO A 64 4.07 30.87 -8.01
N GLY A 65 5.39 30.73 -8.06
CA GLY A 65 6.31 31.24 -7.02
C GLY A 65 6.24 30.43 -5.73
N SER A 66 5.91 31.04 -4.58
CA SER A 66 5.91 30.38 -3.26
C SER A 66 4.53 29.93 -2.79
N THR A 67 3.46 30.31 -3.47
CA THR A 67 2.08 29.97 -3.10
C THR A 67 1.59 28.77 -3.91
N VAL A 68 0.69 27.97 -3.33
CA VAL A 68 0.02 26.86 -4.02
C VAL A 68 -1.42 27.30 -4.31
N GLU A 69 -1.84 27.12 -5.55
CA GLU A 69 -3.20 27.33 -5.99
C GLU A 69 -3.81 26.00 -6.42
N TYR A 70 -5.08 25.77 -6.05
CA TYR A 70 -5.81 24.54 -6.36
C TYR A 70 -6.84 24.82 -7.45
N LEU A 71 -6.81 24.02 -8.52
CA LEU A 71 -7.69 24.16 -9.67
C LEU A 71 -8.64 22.98 -9.73
N TYR A 72 -9.90 23.26 -10.00
CA TYR A 72 -10.99 22.29 -9.86
C TYR A 72 -11.58 21.85 -11.19
N THR A 73 -11.05 22.36 -12.32
CA THR A 73 -11.50 21.95 -13.66
C THR A 73 -10.30 21.54 -14.52
N ALA A 74 -10.52 20.54 -15.39
CA ALA A 74 -9.49 20.08 -16.32
C ALA A 74 -9.04 21.18 -17.30
N SER A 75 -9.92 22.11 -17.66
CA SER A 75 -9.60 23.24 -18.54
C SER A 75 -8.67 24.24 -17.87
N GLU A 76 -8.84 24.52 -16.58
CA GLU A 76 -7.94 25.38 -15.82
C GLU A 76 -6.55 24.74 -15.69
N CYS A 77 -6.52 23.43 -15.38
CA CYS A 77 -5.26 22.69 -15.27
C CYS A 77 -4.49 22.68 -16.62
N ALA A 78 -5.19 22.47 -17.73
CA ALA A 78 -4.56 22.46 -19.07
C ALA A 78 -4.06 23.84 -19.51
N ALA A 79 -4.61 24.91 -18.97
CA ALA A 79 -4.20 26.28 -19.27
C ALA A 79 -3.15 26.85 -18.29
N ALA A 80 -2.87 26.13 -17.22
CA ALA A 80 -1.96 26.56 -16.16
C ALA A 80 -0.49 26.45 -16.60
N ALA A 81 0.35 27.31 -16.02
CA ALA A 81 1.79 27.25 -16.23
C ALA A 81 2.42 26.18 -15.35
N GLU A 82 3.44 25.50 -15.89
CA GLU A 82 4.22 24.50 -15.14
C GLU A 82 4.97 25.13 -13.94
N PRO A 83 5.18 24.39 -12.84
CA PRO A 83 4.81 22.98 -12.65
C PRO A 83 3.34 22.79 -12.28
N VAL A 84 2.66 21.83 -12.94
CA VAL A 84 1.29 21.40 -12.66
C VAL A 84 1.34 20.01 -12.05
N ALA A 85 0.81 19.85 -10.84
CA ALA A 85 0.79 18.58 -10.13
C ALA A 85 -0.65 18.03 -10.06
N GLU A 86 -0.87 16.88 -10.69
CA GLU A 86 -2.15 16.17 -10.70
C GLU A 86 -2.14 15.01 -9.70
N PRO A 87 -3.26 14.71 -9.00
CA PRO A 87 -3.38 13.51 -8.18
C PRO A 87 -3.15 12.25 -9.03
N GLY A 88 -2.18 11.43 -8.64
CA GLY A 88 -1.87 10.20 -9.35
C GLY A 88 -0.38 9.89 -9.38
N TYR A 89 -0.02 8.99 -10.29
CA TYR A 89 1.36 8.48 -10.41
C TYR A 89 1.93 8.79 -11.79
N THR A 90 3.18 9.24 -11.80
CA THR A 90 3.99 9.41 -13.00
C THR A 90 5.15 8.41 -12.99
N LEU A 91 5.79 8.16 -14.12
CA LEU A 91 6.98 7.30 -14.17
C LEU A 91 8.10 7.81 -13.25
N VAL A 92 8.20 9.13 -13.07
CA VAL A 92 9.20 9.75 -12.18
C VAL A 92 8.86 9.46 -10.70
N SER A 93 7.59 9.67 -10.30
CA SER A 93 7.18 9.38 -8.93
C SER A 93 7.24 7.88 -8.62
N GLU A 94 6.85 7.00 -9.55
CA GLU A 94 6.97 5.55 -9.38
C GLU A 94 8.43 5.12 -9.18
N ALA A 95 9.36 5.63 -10.00
CA ALA A 95 10.80 5.36 -9.80
C ALA A 95 11.29 5.83 -8.43
N GLY A 96 10.87 7.02 -8.00
CA GLY A 96 11.18 7.53 -6.65
C GLY A 96 10.61 6.66 -5.53
N TYR A 97 9.38 6.15 -5.68
CA TYR A 97 8.77 5.23 -4.70
C TYR A 97 9.47 3.87 -4.66
N VAL A 98 9.95 3.35 -5.79
CA VAL A 98 10.77 2.13 -5.81
C VAL A 98 12.07 2.33 -5.02
N VAL A 99 12.77 3.46 -5.22
CA VAL A 99 13.98 3.80 -4.45
C VAL A 99 13.66 3.92 -2.96
N ALA A 100 12.59 4.64 -2.59
CA ALA A 100 12.14 4.77 -1.21
C ALA A 100 11.79 3.42 -0.59
N LEU A 101 11.13 2.53 -1.34
CA LEU A 101 10.79 1.16 -0.90
C LEU A 101 12.04 0.33 -0.64
N LEU A 102 13.03 0.34 -1.52
CA LEU A 102 14.29 -0.40 -1.34
C LEU A 102 15.07 0.08 -0.11
N ILE A 103 15.14 1.39 0.10
CA ILE A 103 15.73 1.98 1.31
C ILE A 103 14.90 1.61 2.55
N GLY A 104 13.58 1.69 2.47
CA GLY A 104 12.67 1.33 3.54
C GLY A 104 12.79 -0.13 3.97
N ILE A 105 12.76 -1.07 3.01
CA ILE A 105 12.89 -2.51 3.28
C ILE A 105 14.25 -2.80 3.91
N SER A 106 15.35 -2.31 3.33
CA SER A 106 16.69 -2.55 3.88
C SER A 106 16.86 -1.98 5.29
N GLY A 107 16.33 -0.79 5.57
CA GLY A 107 16.32 -0.21 6.91
C GLY A 107 15.44 -0.99 7.89
N THR A 108 14.31 -1.53 7.41
CA THR A 108 13.43 -2.37 8.24
C THR A 108 14.07 -3.70 8.57
N VAL A 109 14.80 -4.34 7.64
CA VAL A 109 15.61 -5.54 7.95
C VAL A 109 16.58 -5.26 9.09
N LEU A 110 17.38 -4.20 8.99
CA LEU A 110 18.33 -3.81 10.03
C LEU A 110 17.65 -3.49 11.36
N LEU A 111 16.49 -2.84 11.33
CA LEU A 111 15.72 -2.55 12.55
C LEU A 111 15.25 -3.85 13.22
N LEU A 112 14.67 -4.78 12.46
CA LEU A 112 14.17 -6.05 13.00
C LEU A 112 15.31 -6.98 13.44
N GLU A 113 16.50 -6.92 12.80
CA GLU A 113 17.70 -7.59 13.25
C GLU A 113 18.13 -7.08 14.64
N ASN A 114 18.16 -5.77 14.85
CA ASN A 114 18.49 -5.17 16.13
C ASN A 114 17.47 -5.47 17.24
N LEU A 115 16.20 -5.67 16.87
CA LEU A 115 15.12 -6.02 17.79
C LEU A 115 14.98 -7.54 18.02
N ASP A 116 15.72 -8.35 17.26
CA ASP A 116 15.68 -9.82 17.28
C ASP A 116 14.25 -10.37 17.03
N VAL A 117 13.58 -9.86 16.01
CA VAL A 117 12.22 -10.24 15.61
C VAL A 117 12.11 -10.44 14.09
N GLY A 118 11.02 -11.05 13.63
CA GLY A 118 10.66 -11.09 12.21
C GLY A 118 11.16 -12.32 11.43
N GLU A 119 11.69 -13.36 12.09
CA GLU A 119 12.21 -14.56 11.42
C GLU A 119 11.13 -15.61 11.11
N GLU A 120 10.04 -15.60 11.87
CA GLU A 120 9.04 -16.65 11.79
C GLU A 120 7.85 -16.26 10.92
N ALA A 121 7.25 -17.24 10.25
CA ALA A 121 6.01 -17.07 9.49
C ALA A 121 4.87 -16.44 10.31
N ARG A 122 4.89 -16.60 11.64
CA ARG A 122 3.92 -15.96 12.54
C ARG A 122 4.00 -14.43 12.53
N PHE A 123 5.18 -13.86 12.32
CA PHE A 123 5.34 -12.43 12.13
C PHE A 123 4.59 -11.95 10.88
N PHE A 124 4.71 -12.67 9.77
CA PHE A 124 3.93 -12.35 8.56
C PHE A 124 2.43 -12.26 8.87
N TRP A 125 1.86 -13.27 9.55
CA TRP A 125 0.43 -13.27 9.89
C TRP A 125 0.05 -12.12 10.83
N ALA A 126 0.92 -11.74 11.76
CA ALA A 126 0.71 -10.60 12.66
C ALA A 126 0.75 -9.26 11.90
N MET A 127 1.41 -9.18 10.74
CA MET A 127 1.47 -7.99 9.90
C MET A 127 0.25 -7.82 8.97
N VAL A 128 -0.52 -8.88 8.69
CA VAL A 128 -1.69 -8.80 7.79
C VAL A 128 -2.68 -7.70 8.18
N PRO A 129 -3.07 -7.52 9.46
CA PRO A 129 -4.00 -6.44 9.83
C PRO A 129 -3.47 -5.03 9.51
N PHE A 130 -2.15 -4.80 9.54
CA PHE A 130 -1.55 -3.51 9.18
C PHE A 130 -1.58 -3.26 7.66
N MET A 131 -1.49 -4.32 6.83
CA MET A 131 -1.69 -4.20 5.38
C MET A 131 -3.13 -3.77 5.06
N LEU A 132 -4.12 -4.32 5.78
CA LEU A 132 -5.53 -3.95 5.66
C LEU A 132 -5.81 -2.56 6.23
N LEU A 133 -5.10 -2.15 7.28
CA LEU A 133 -5.26 -0.84 7.91
C LEU A 133 -5.02 0.30 6.92
N GLY A 134 -3.94 0.24 6.14
CA GLY A 134 -3.63 1.27 5.15
C GLY A 134 -4.79 1.50 4.17
N SER A 135 -5.39 0.41 3.69
CA SER A 135 -6.55 0.46 2.80
C SER A 135 -7.78 1.07 3.48
N ALA A 136 -8.07 0.67 4.72
CA ALA A 136 -9.20 1.20 5.48
C ALA A 136 -9.05 2.71 5.75
N LEU A 137 -7.85 3.16 6.14
CA LEU A 137 -7.55 4.57 6.37
C LEU A 137 -7.72 5.40 5.09
N ARG A 138 -7.26 4.88 3.93
CA ARG A 138 -7.45 5.58 2.65
C ARG A 138 -8.92 5.72 2.28
N VAL A 139 -9.74 4.69 2.54
CA VAL A 139 -11.18 4.74 2.27
C VAL A 139 -11.91 5.64 3.29
N VAL A 140 -11.42 5.77 4.51
CA VAL A 140 -11.90 6.80 5.46
C VAL A 140 -11.70 8.20 4.86
N GLU A 141 -10.57 8.47 4.24
CA GLU A 141 -10.31 9.75 3.57
C GLU A 141 -11.21 9.92 2.32
N ASP A 142 -11.32 8.91 1.45
CA ASP A 142 -12.23 8.90 0.30
C ASP A 142 -13.70 9.16 0.75
N ALA A 143 -14.13 8.61 1.90
CA ALA A 143 -15.46 8.85 2.49
C ALA A 143 -15.67 10.29 2.96
N HIS A 144 -14.66 10.91 3.58
CA HIS A 144 -14.73 12.32 3.97
C HIS A 144 -14.78 13.25 2.76
N ASN A 145 -14.03 12.93 1.71
CA ASN A 145 -14.06 13.69 0.46
C ASN A 145 -15.41 13.63 -0.25
N ALA A 146 -16.18 12.57 -0.05
CA ALA A 146 -17.54 12.45 -0.58
C ALA A 146 -18.55 13.32 0.16
N MET A 147 -18.25 13.80 1.39
CA MET A 147 -19.12 14.67 2.17
C MET A 147 -19.00 16.12 1.72
N SER A 148 -20.11 16.83 1.64
CA SER A 148 -20.17 18.22 1.16
C SER A 148 -19.42 19.22 2.03
N ASP A 149 -19.22 18.90 3.31
CA ASP A 149 -18.51 19.72 4.32
C ASP A 149 -17.09 19.20 4.62
N GLY A 150 -16.61 18.18 3.87
CA GLY A 150 -15.32 17.54 4.11
C GLY A 150 -15.27 16.67 5.36
N GLY A 151 -16.42 16.45 6.06
CA GLY A 151 -16.55 15.51 7.18
C GLY A 151 -15.60 15.74 8.36
N GLY A 152 -14.94 16.91 8.44
CA GLY A 152 -14.00 17.27 9.50
C GLY A 152 -12.57 16.74 9.34
N LEU A 153 -12.27 15.90 8.34
CA LEU A 153 -10.91 15.46 8.03
C LEU A 153 -10.32 16.35 6.91
N THR A 154 -9.73 17.46 7.30
CA THR A 154 -9.21 18.47 6.35
C THR A 154 -7.69 18.54 6.37
N TYR A 155 -7.11 19.22 5.37
CA TYR A 155 -5.68 19.52 5.33
C TYR A 155 -5.22 20.27 6.61
N PRO A 156 -4.06 19.93 7.21
CA PRO A 156 -3.08 18.94 6.72
C PRO A 156 -3.31 17.50 7.19
N LEU A 157 -4.28 17.22 8.08
CA LEU A 157 -4.44 15.92 8.72
C LEU A 157 -4.83 14.80 7.72
N ASN A 158 -5.65 15.11 6.72
CA ASN A 158 -6.04 14.14 5.70
C ASN A 158 -4.86 13.62 4.87
N THR A 159 -3.75 14.38 4.77
CA THR A 159 -2.55 13.91 4.06
C THR A 159 -1.96 12.62 4.65
N LEU A 160 -2.17 12.37 5.96
CA LEU A 160 -1.73 11.13 6.63
C LEU A 160 -2.42 9.88 6.08
N PHE A 161 -3.55 10.04 5.39
CA PHE A 161 -4.34 8.97 4.77
C PHE A 161 -4.22 8.93 3.24
N ILE A 162 -3.42 9.82 2.65
CA ILE A 162 -3.18 9.93 1.20
C ILE A 162 -1.83 9.29 0.84
N SER A 163 -1.79 8.59 -0.29
CA SER A 163 -0.53 8.04 -0.82
C SER A 163 0.38 9.16 -1.35
N PRO A 164 1.69 9.17 -1.07
CA PRO A 164 2.47 8.10 -0.42
C PRO A 164 2.58 8.23 1.11
N VAL A 165 2.07 9.31 1.73
CA VAL A 165 2.24 9.60 3.18
C VAL A 165 1.63 8.49 4.04
N ILE A 166 0.53 7.88 3.60
CA ILE A 166 -0.13 6.76 4.30
C ILE A 166 0.81 5.59 4.57
N TYR A 167 1.78 5.32 3.68
CA TYR A 167 2.75 4.24 3.90
C TYR A 167 3.64 4.54 5.11
N VAL A 168 4.04 5.81 5.30
CA VAL A 168 4.78 6.25 6.48
C VAL A 168 3.90 6.15 7.73
N THR A 169 2.64 6.56 7.63
CA THR A 169 1.67 6.47 8.73
C THR A 169 1.51 5.02 9.21
N VAL A 170 1.24 4.09 8.29
CA VAL A 170 1.09 2.66 8.63
C VAL A 170 2.40 2.07 9.15
N PHE A 171 3.54 2.45 8.57
CA PHE A 171 4.86 2.02 9.03
C PHE A 171 5.12 2.45 10.49
N VAL A 172 4.88 3.72 10.82
CA VAL A 172 5.04 4.24 12.19
C VAL A 172 4.12 3.51 13.17
N VAL A 173 2.85 3.27 12.80
CA VAL A 173 1.91 2.52 13.62
C VAL A 173 2.38 1.07 13.82
N ALA A 174 2.86 0.40 12.77
CA ALA A 174 3.36 -0.96 12.85
C ALA A 174 4.62 -1.06 13.73
N VAL A 175 5.58 -0.15 13.57
CA VAL A 175 6.80 -0.10 14.41
C VAL A 175 6.44 0.16 15.87
N ALA A 176 5.55 1.11 16.15
CA ALA A 176 5.08 1.36 17.51
C ALA A 176 4.41 0.11 18.11
N ALA A 177 3.58 -0.59 17.34
CA ALA A 177 2.95 -1.83 17.76
C ALA A 177 3.97 -2.96 18.02
N ILE A 178 5.03 -3.08 17.20
CA ILE A 178 6.13 -4.03 17.43
C ILE A 178 6.82 -3.73 18.76
N LEU A 179 7.21 -2.47 18.99
CA LEU A 179 7.89 -2.06 20.23
C LEU A 179 7.02 -2.31 21.47
N VAL A 180 5.73 -1.96 21.42
CA VAL A 180 4.77 -2.26 22.49
C VAL A 180 4.66 -3.77 22.72
N SER A 181 4.60 -4.55 21.64
CA SER A 181 4.47 -6.01 21.72
C SER A 181 5.69 -6.68 22.34
N ILE A 182 6.90 -6.22 21.98
CA ILE A 182 8.15 -6.67 22.59
C ILE A 182 8.16 -6.31 24.09
N TRP A 183 7.79 -5.06 24.43
CA TRP A 183 7.71 -4.62 25.82
C TRP A 183 6.73 -5.48 26.64
N LEU A 184 5.52 -5.76 26.12
CA LEU A 184 4.56 -6.64 26.80
C LEU A 184 5.08 -8.05 27.03
N THR A 185 5.84 -8.58 26.07
CA THR A 185 6.48 -9.90 26.21
C THR A 185 7.58 -9.89 27.25
N GLN A 186 8.41 -8.85 27.29
CA GLN A 186 9.47 -8.69 28.31
C GLN A 186 8.90 -8.51 29.71
N GLN A 187 7.70 -7.92 29.86
CA GLN A 187 6.99 -7.81 31.14
C GLN A 187 6.26 -9.10 31.56
N GLY A 188 6.29 -10.15 30.72
CA GLY A 188 5.65 -11.43 31.02
C GLY A 188 4.13 -11.47 30.81
N TYR A 189 3.54 -10.46 30.17
CA TYR A 189 2.10 -10.47 29.85
C TYR A 189 1.74 -11.48 28.74
N THR A 190 2.71 -11.88 27.93
CA THR A 190 2.55 -12.84 26.84
C THR A 190 3.85 -13.58 26.57
N ASP A 191 3.76 -14.82 26.09
CA ASP A 191 4.91 -15.65 25.74
C ASP A 191 5.52 -15.31 24.37
N ARG A 192 4.79 -14.54 23.53
CA ARG A 192 5.13 -14.27 22.14
C ARG A 192 4.67 -12.90 21.73
N TYR A 193 5.56 -12.09 21.15
CA TYR A 193 5.27 -10.71 20.72
C TYR A 193 4.29 -10.64 19.54
N GLU A 194 4.17 -11.70 18.70
CA GLU A 194 3.26 -11.71 17.56
C GLU A 194 1.79 -11.68 17.97
N ARG A 195 1.44 -12.17 19.17
CA ARG A 195 0.05 -12.13 19.66
C ARG A 195 -0.44 -10.71 19.94
N PRO A 196 0.23 -9.90 20.78
CA PRO A 196 -0.19 -8.51 20.97
C PRO A 196 -0.02 -7.69 19.68
N LEU A 197 0.99 -7.98 18.85
CA LEU A 197 1.14 -7.32 17.56
C LEU A 197 -0.09 -7.53 16.67
N ALA A 198 -0.52 -8.77 16.48
CA ALA A 198 -1.75 -9.09 15.73
C ALA A 198 -2.99 -8.47 16.37
N ALA A 199 -3.09 -8.47 17.71
CA ALA A 199 -4.22 -7.89 18.42
C ALA A 199 -4.31 -6.36 18.24
N ILE A 200 -3.19 -5.66 18.35
CA ILE A 200 -3.11 -4.20 18.12
C ILE A 200 -3.49 -3.89 16.66
N GLY A 201 -2.86 -4.59 15.70
CA GLY A 201 -3.15 -4.40 14.28
C GLY A 201 -4.62 -4.65 13.95
N THR A 202 -5.19 -5.75 14.46
CA THR A 202 -6.62 -6.07 14.28
C THR A 202 -7.52 -5.01 14.94
N GLY A 203 -7.14 -4.52 16.13
CA GLY A 203 -7.88 -3.49 16.85
C GLY A 203 -7.95 -2.17 16.07
N VAL A 204 -6.83 -1.66 15.59
CA VAL A 204 -6.79 -0.39 14.82
C VAL A 204 -7.46 -0.53 13.45
N PHE A 205 -7.32 -1.69 12.79
CA PHE A 205 -8.03 -1.99 11.55
C PHE A 205 -9.56 -2.07 11.79
N ALA A 206 -9.99 -2.79 12.82
CA ALA A 206 -11.40 -2.92 13.17
C ALA A 206 -12.04 -1.58 13.55
N LEU A 207 -11.30 -0.70 14.22
CA LEU A 207 -11.76 0.67 14.52
C LEU A 207 -11.96 1.47 13.23
N SER A 208 -11.02 1.41 12.27
CA SER A 208 -11.12 2.12 11.00
C SER A 208 -12.28 1.59 10.14
N LEU A 209 -12.44 0.26 10.06
CA LEU A 209 -13.56 -0.36 9.33
C LEU A 209 -14.89 -0.10 10.03
N GLY A 210 -14.93 -0.19 11.36
CA GLY A 210 -16.11 0.12 12.16
C GLY A 210 -16.56 1.58 11.99
N TYR A 211 -15.62 2.50 11.87
CA TYR A 211 -15.93 3.89 11.56
C TYR A 211 -16.62 4.05 10.19
N LEU A 212 -16.14 3.36 9.15
CA LEU A 212 -16.80 3.35 7.83
C LEU A 212 -18.21 2.77 7.89
N VAL A 213 -18.40 1.70 8.67
CA VAL A 213 -19.74 1.12 8.89
C VAL A 213 -20.66 2.11 9.60
N VAL A 214 -20.16 2.85 10.59
CA VAL A 214 -20.94 3.90 11.27
C VAL A 214 -21.33 4.99 10.27
N LEU A 215 -20.41 5.46 9.43
CA LEU A 215 -20.73 6.44 8.40
C LEU A 215 -21.84 5.94 7.46
N ALA A 216 -21.79 4.67 7.07
CA ALA A 216 -22.77 4.07 6.15
C ALA A 216 -24.18 3.90 6.74
N VAL A 217 -24.34 3.93 8.08
CA VAL A 217 -25.66 3.83 8.75
C VAL A 217 -26.17 5.17 9.26
N LEU A 218 -25.37 6.23 9.24
CA LEU A 218 -25.81 7.57 9.60
C LEU A 218 -26.73 8.14 8.52
N PRO A 219 -27.86 8.79 8.91
CA PRO A 219 -28.75 9.45 7.96
C PRO A 219 -27.99 10.60 7.25
N ASP A 220 -28.43 10.85 6.01
CA ASP A 220 -27.90 11.95 5.15
C ASP A 220 -26.40 11.84 4.82
N ASN A 221 -25.79 10.65 4.99
CA ASN A 221 -24.39 10.41 4.63
C ASN A 221 -24.30 9.81 3.20
N PRO A 222 -23.35 10.27 2.36
CA PRO A 222 -23.17 9.72 1.01
C PRO A 222 -22.61 8.30 0.98
N VAL A 223 -22.05 7.81 2.08
CA VAL A 223 -21.48 6.45 2.19
C VAL A 223 -22.61 5.42 2.23
N VAL A 224 -22.56 4.45 1.34
CA VAL A 224 -23.57 3.38 1.24
C VAL A 224 -22.90 2.02 1.31
N PHE A 225 -23.38 1.12 2.17
CA PHE A 225 -22.81 -0.22 2.31
C PHE A 225 -23.42 -1.23 1.34
N TYR A 226 -22.60 -1.84 0.49
CA TYR A 226 -22.94 -2.86 -0.50
C TYR A 226 -22.33 -4.23 -0.14
N PRO A 227 -22.95 -5.03 0.76
CA PRO A 227 -22.39 -6.31 1.22
C PRO A 227 -22.21 -7.35 0.11
N GLN A 228 -23.01 -7.27 -0.97
CA GLN A 228 -22.88 -8.14 -2.12
C GLN A 228 -21.53 -7.98 -2.84
N VAL A 229 -20.96 -6.78 -2.86
CA VAL A 229 -19.63 -6.52 -3.44
C VAL A 229 -18.56 -7.28 -2.67
N LEU A 230 -18.58 -7.17 -1.33
CA LEU A 230 -17.67 -7.91 -0.46
C LEU A 230 -17.76 -9.42 -0.71
N ALA A 231 -19.00 -9.95 -0.69
CA ALA A 231 -19.22 -11.38 -0.84
C ALA A 231 -18.68 -11.91 -2.19
N ILE A 232 -18.97 -11.22 -3.29
CA ILE A 232 -18.57 -11.66 -4.63
C ILE A 232 -17.05 -11.53 -4.81
N VAL A 233 -16.43 -10.43 -4.38
CA VAL A 233 -14.97 -10.24 -4.48
C VAL A 233 -14.24 -11.31 -3.66
N VAL A 234 -14.67 -11.58 -2.42
CA VAL A 234 -14.06 -12.61 -1.58
C VAL A 234 -14.23 -14.01 -2.19
N LEU A 235 -15.41 -14.35 -2.70
CA LEU A 235 -15.64 -15.64 -3.37
C LEU A 235 -14.77 -15.81 -4.61
N LEU A 236 -14.66 -14.78 -5.45
CA LEU A 236 -13.82 -14.80 -6.64
C LEU A 236 -12.33 -14.90 -6.27
N ALA A 237 -11.89 -14.16 -5.25
CA ALA A 237 -10.52 -14.22 -4.75
C ALA A 237 -10.18 -15.60 -4.18
N VAL A 238 -11.06 -16.19 -3.37
CA VAL A 238 -10.87 -17.56 -2.83
C VAL A 238 -10.81 -18.57 -3.95
N ALA A 239 -11.71 -18.52 -4.93
CA ALA A 239 -11.72 -19.43 -6.06
C ALA A 239 -10.44 -19.33 -6.91
N SER A 240 -10.01 -18.10 -7.22
CA SER A 240 -8.78 -17.84 -7.97
C SER A 240 -7.53 -18.31 -7.21
N THR A 241 -7.48 -18.07 -5.91
CA THR A 241 -6.41 -18.54 -5.03
C THR A 241 -6.35 -20.05 -4.99
N ALA A 242 -7.49 -20.71 -4.75
CA ALA A 242 -7.57 -22.17 -4.66
C ALA A 242 -7.12 -22.85 -5.98
N LEU A 243 -7.57 -22.30 -7.12
CA LEU A 243 -7.18 -22.79 -8.43
C LEU A 243 -5.67 -22.65 -8.67
N THR A 244 -5.12 -21.46 -8.41
CA THR A 244 -3.70 -21.17 -8.62
C THR A 244 -2.82 -21.99 -7.67
N TRP A 245 -3.25 -22.09 -6.39
CA TRP A 245 -2.54 -22.90 -5.40
C TRP A 245 -2.53 -24.37 -5.78
N TYR A 246 -3.66 -24.93 -6.24
CA TYR A 246 -3.74 -26.30 -6.73
C TYR A 246 -2.76 -26.56 -7.89
N VAL A 247 -2.65 -25.61 -8.83
CA VAL A 247 -1.70 -25.72 -9.94
C VAL A 247 -0.25 -25.67 -9.42
N LEU A 248 0.07 -24.76 -8.50
CA LEU A 248 1.41 -24.68 -7.92
C LEU A 248 1.78 -25.95 -7.15
N GLU A 249 0.91 -26.46 -6.29
CA GLU A 249 1.17 -27.72 -5.56
C GLU A 249 1.39 -28.91 -6.50
N ARG A 250 0.70 -28.92 -7.65
CA ARG A 250 0.81 -30.01 -8.61
C ARG A 250 2.11 -29.97 -9.40
N PHE A 251 2.62 -28.79 -9.75
CA PHE A 251 3.75 -28.61 -10.66
C PHE A 251 5.01 -28.08 -9.99
N VAL A 252 4.89 -27.39 -8.86
CA VAL A 252 5.98 -26.71 -8.15
C VAL A 252 5.82 -26.85 -6.63
N PRO A 253 5.80 -28.08 -6.08
CA PRO A 253 5.44 -28.35 -4.68
C PRO A 253 6.37 -27.71 -3.64
N TYR A 254 7.62 -27.42 -3.99
CA TYR A 254 8.58 -26.79 -3.08
C TYR A 254 8.19 -25.37 -2.65
N VAL A 255 7.29 -24.68 -3.37
CA VAL A 255 6.80 -23.33 -3.02
C VAL A 255 6.18 -23.29 -1.62
N ASN A 256 5.51 -24.37 -1.20
CA ASN A 256 4.93 -24.44 0.13
C ASN A 256 6.01 -24.50 1.23
N GLU A 257 7.10 -25.22 1.00
CA GLU A 257 8.24 -25.28 1.92
C GLU A 257 9.00 -23.95 1.93
N GLY A 258 9.30 -23.37 0.76
CA GLY A 258 10.01 -22.11 0.60
C GLY A 258 9.27 -20.89 1.17
N THR A 259 7.94 -20.94 1.21
CA THR A 259 7.12 -19.87 1.78
C THR A 259 6.61 -20.16 3.19
N ARG A 260 6.91 -21.33 3.77
CA ARG A 260 6.41 -21.76 5.10
C ARG A 260 4.89 -21.63 5.23
N GLY A 261 4.13 -21.88 4.16
CA GLY A 261 2.67 -21.82 4.10
C GLY A 261 2.06 -20.42 3.95
N VAL A 262 2.87 -19.37 3.91
CA VAL A 262 2.36 -17.98 3.68
C VAL A 262 2.05 -17.70 2.21
N GLY A 263 2.55 -18.51 1.27
CA GLY A 263 2.34 -18.36 -0.17
C GLY A 263 0.86 -18.29 -0.57
N VAL A 264 0.00 -19.05 0.11
CA VAL A 264 -1.47 -18.99 -0.09
C VAL A 264 -2.01 -17.58 0.19
N MET A 265 -1.53 -16.93 1.25
CA MET A 265 -1.97 -15.57 1.58
C MET A 265 -1.44 -14.54 0.59
N VAL A 266 -0.25 -14.74 0.05
CA VAL A 266 0.29 -13.91 -1.04
C VAL A 266 -0.59 -14.02 -2.28
N LEU A 267 -0.96 -15.24 -2.70
CA LEU A 267 -1.91 -15.44 -3.81
C LEU A 267 -3.25 -14.80 -3.53
N PHE A 268 -3.79 -14.98 -2.32
CA PHE A 268 -5.07 -14.38 -1.93
C PHE A 268 -5.02 -12.85 -1.98
N ALA A 269 -3.92 -12.25 -1.55
CA ALA A 269 -3.71 -10.81 -1.62
C ALA A 269 -3.84 -10.26 -3.05
N HIS A 270 -3.17 -10.92 -4.00
CA HIS A 270 -3.25 -10.54 -5.42
C HIS A 270 -4.57 -10.93 -6.07
N ALA A 271 -5.21 -12.00 -5.60
CA ALA A 271 -6.55 -12.38 -6.04
C ALA A 271 -7.60 -11.36 -5.61
N VAL A 272 -7.50 -10.81 -4.39
CA VAL A 272 -8.39 -9.71 -3.92
C VAL A 272 -8.22 -8.49 -4.81
N ASP A 273 -6.99 -8.11 -5.15
CA ASP A 273 -6.71 -6.98 -6.03
C ASP A 273 -7.31 -7.19 -7.44
N GLY A 274 -7.04 -8.34 -8.04
CA GLY A 274 -7.64 -8.68 -9.33
C GLY A 274 -9.16 -8.76 -9.31
N ALA A 275 -9.74 -9.40 -8.29
CA ALA A 275 -11.19 -9.55 -8.15
C ALA A 275 -11.89 -8.22 -7.87
N ALA A 276 -11.32 -7.36 -7.01
CA ALA A 276 -11.87 -6.03 -6.72
C ALA A 276 -11.88 -5.15 -7.98
N ASN A 277 -10.81 -5.21 -8.79
CA ASN A 277 -10.77 -4.52 -10.08
C ASN A 277 -11.83 -5.04 -11.06
N VAL A 278 -12.00 -6.37 -11.20
CA VAL A 278 -13.04 -6.95 -12.06
C VAL A 278 -14.43 -6.45 -11.65
N ILE A 279 -14.75 -6.55 -10.38
CA ILE A 279 -16.07 -6.14 -9.87
C ILE A 279 -16.25 -4.62 -9.93
N GLY A 280 -15.26 -3.86 -9.49
CA GLY A 280 -15.32 -2.39 -9.45
C GLY A 280 -15.43 -1.75 -10.83
N LEU A 281 -14.72 -2.28 -11.84
CA LEU A 281 -14.69 -1.68 -13.18
C LEU A 281 -15.84 -2.16 -14.07
N ASP A 282 -16.29 -3.43 -13.96
CA ASP A 282 -17.22 -4.01 -14.92
C ASP A 282 -18.62 -4.27 -14.36
N TYR A 283 -18.78 -4.48 -13.04
CA TYR A 283 -20.01 -5.09 -12.50
C TYR A 283 -20.77 -4.27 -11.45
N MET A 284 -20.29 -3.11 -11.02
CA MET A 284 -20.96 -2.31 -9.99
C MET A 284 -22.39 -1.96 -10.36
N VAL A 285 -22.63 -1.52 -11.62
CA VAL A 285 -23.98 -1.21 -12.13
C VAL A 285 -24.87 -2.46 -12.13
N VAL A 286 -24.33 -3.60 -12.57
CA VAL A 286 -25.09 -4.87 -12.63
C VAL A 286 -25.48 -5.35 -11.23
N LEU A 287 -24.64 -5.08 -10.23
CA LEU A 287 -24.86 -5.44 -8.82
C LEU A 287 -25.74 -4.43 -8.07
N ASN A 288 -26.24 -3.37 -8.73
CA ASN A 288 -26.90 -2.25 -8.08
C ASN A 288 -26.08 -1.66 -6.91
N ALA A 289 -24.77 -1.52 -7.12
CA ALA A 289 -23.80 -1.04 -6.14
C ALA A 289 -23.14 0.30 -6.56
N GLY A 290 -23.88 1.13 -7.27
CA GLY A 290 -23.40 2.41 -7.80
C GLY A 290 -22.85 2.33 -9.22
N ASN A 291 -21.99 3.26 -9.58
CA ASN A 291 -21.39 3.32 -10.91
C ASN A 291 -20.09 2.50 -10.98
N ASN A 292 -19.77 2.02 -12.18
CA ASN A 292 -18.49 1.39 -12.42
C ASN A 292 -17.34 2.39 -12.20
N LEU A 293 -16.25 1.93 -11.59
CA LEU A 293 -15.06 2.72 -11.34
C LEU A 293 -14.22 2.87 -12.62
N TYR A 294 -13.22 3.75 -12.56
CA TYR A 294 -12.23 3.92 -13.62
C TYR A 294 -10.86 3.45 -13.19
N PRO A 295 -10.07 2.77 -14.07
CA PRO A 295 -8.73 2.32 -13.75
C PRO A 295 -7.79 3.53 -13.61
N LYS A 296 -7.16 3.67 -12.43
CA LYS A 296 -6.20 4.76 -12.15
C LYS A 296 -4.77 4.43 -12.59
N HIS A 297 -4.39 3.14 -12.62
CA HIS A 297 -3.03 2.71 -12.97
C HIS A 297 -2.89 2.51 -14.49
N PRO A 298 -1.78 2.99 -15.11
CA PRO A 298 -1.58 2.90 -16.55
C PRO A 298 -1.67 1.47 -17.11
N VAL A 299 -1.08 0.49 -16.42
CA VAL A 299 -1.10 -0.92 -16.84
C VAL A 299 -2.51 -1.49 -16.80
N ASN A 300 -3.27 -1.23 -15.72
CA ASN A 300 -4.65 -1.67 -15.60
C ASN A 300 -5.52 -1.01 -16.68
N LYS A 301 -5.37 0.29 -16.89
CA LYS A 301 -6.06 1.02 -17.95
C LYS A 301 -5.77 0.42 -19.33
N TRP A 302 -4.49 0.16 -19.64
CA TRP A 302 -4.11 -0.44 -20.91
C TRP A 302 -4.72 -1.83 -21.13
N ILE A 303 -4.78 -2.68 -20.09
CA ILE A 303 -5.40 -4.00 -20.16
C ILE A 303 -6.89 -3.85 -20.44
N VAL A 304 -7.60 -3.01 -19.69
CA VAL A 304 -9.05 -2.79 -19.84
C VAL A 304 -9.37 -2.20 -21.21
N ASP A 305 -8.64 -1.18 -21.65
CA ASP A 305 -8.84 -0.54 -22.96
C ASP A 305 -8.60 -1.52 -24.13
N THR A 306 -7.64 -2.45 -23.98
CA THR A 306 -7.28 -3.42 -25.02
C THR A 306 -8.25 -4.61 -25.04
N ALA A 307 -8.65 -5.11 -23.88
CA ALA A 307 -9.50 -6.31 -23.78
C ALA A 307 -11.01 -5.99 -23.77
N GLY A 308 -11.37 -4.72 -23.54
CA GLY A 308 -12.77 -4.30 -23.36
C GLY A 308 -13.41 -4.78 -22.06
N ALA A 309 -12.61 -5.30 -21.11
CA ALA A 309 -13.05 -5.83 -19.81
C ALA A 309 -11.87 -5.94 -18.82
N ALA A 310 -12.17 -5.95 -17.52
CA ALA A 310 -11.16 -5.99 -16.45
C ALA A 310 -10.67 -7.41 -16.08
N TRP A 311 -11.40 -8.47 -16.45
CA TRP A 311 -11.04 -9.84 -16.05
C TRP A 311 -9.62 -10.30 -16.43
N PRO A 312 -8.98 -9.83 -17.55
CA PRO A 312 -7.62 -10.24 -17.85
C PRO A 312 -6.61 -9.75 -16.80
N PHE A 313 -6.92 -8.64 -16.11
CA PHE A 313 -6.08 -8.13 -15.04
C PHE A 313 -5.99 -9.11 -13.87
N LEU A 314 -7.10 -9.79 -13.49
CA LEU A 314 -7.07 -10.86 -12.48
C LEU A 314 -6.13 -11.99 -12.91
N VAL A 315 -6.18 -12.42 -14.17
CA VAL A 315 -5.29 -13.48 -14.67
C VAL A 315 -3.83 -13.05 -14.61
N VAL A 316 -3.53 -11.83 -15.07
CA VAL A 316 -2.16 -11.27 -15.00
C VAL A 316 -1.65 -11.21 -13.56
N LYS A 317 -2.48 -10.76 -12.61
CA LYS A 317 -2.14 -10.73 -11.18
C LYS A 317 -1.84 -12.12 -10.62
N MET A 318 -2.66 -13.12 -10.95
CA MET A 318 -2.44 -14.50 -10.48
C MET A 318 -1.18 -15.13 -11.07
N VAL A 319 -0.92 -14.91 -12.38
CA VAL A 319 0.30 -15.40 -13.03
C VAL A 319 1.54 -14.70 -12.44
N ALA A 320 1.50 -13.39 -12.24
CA ALA A 320 2.60 -12.65 -11.63
C ALA A 320 2.88 -13.09 -10.19
N ALA A 321 1.83 -13.27 -9.37
CA ALA A 321 1.97 -13.76 -8.00
C ALA A 321 2.53 -15.19 -7.95
N ALA A 322 2.04 -16.09 -8.82
CA ALA A 322 2.56 -17.44 -8.94
C ALA A 322 4.04 -17.45 -9.38
N PHE A 323 4.42 -16.60 -10.33
CA PHE A 323 5.80 -16.44 -10.77
C PHE A 323 6.71 -15.94 -9.65
N VAL A 324 6.26 -14.94 -8.88
CA VAL A 324 7.03 -14.45 -7.72
C VAL A 324 7.20 -15.56 -6.68
N LEU A 325 6.15 -16.31 -6.35
CA LEU A 325 6.24 -17.43 -5.41
C LEU A 325 7.15 -18.55 -5.90
N TRP A 326 7.21 -18.78 -7.22
CA TRP A 326 8.11 -19.77 -7.82
C TRP A 326 9.59 -19.51 -7.52
N ILE A 327 9.97 -18.26 -7.25
CA ILE A 327 11.36 -17.86 -6.93
C ILE A 327 11.73 -18.20 -5.47
N PHE A 328 10.72 -18.43 -4.59
CA PHE A 328 10.97 -18.75 -3.18
C PHE A 328 11.32 -20.23 -3.00
N GLU A 329 12.60 -20.53 -3.13
CA GLU A 329 13.15 -21.85 -2.80
C GLU A 329 13.34 -21.99 -1.27
N PRO A 330 13.25 -23.23 -0.72
CA PRO A 330 13.44 -23.47 0.73
C PRO A 330 14.75 -22.91 1.28
N GLU A 331 15.84 -23.00 0.50
CA GLU A 331 17.16 -22.51 0.85
C GLU A 331 17.16 -21.01 1.15
N LEU A 332 16.38 -20.22 0.41
CA LEU A 332 16.27 -18.77 0.64
C LEU A 332 15.73 -18.44 2.04
N TYR A 333 14.76 -19.23 2.51
CA TYR A 333 14.22 -19.07 3.84
C TYR A 333 15.20 -19.51 4.91
N ASP A 334 15.93 -20.61 4.71
CA ASP A 334 16.89 -21.15 5.66
C ASP A 334 18.14 -20.26 5.78
N GLU A 335 18.59 -19.66 4.68
CA GLU A 335 19.74 -18.74 4.68
C GLU A 335 19.42 -17.35 5.26
N SER A 336 18.19 -16.85 5.03
CA SER A 336 17.82 -15.47 5.41
C SER A 336 16.34 -15.37 5.81
N PRO A 337 15.93 -15.97 6.94
CA PRO A 337 14.52 -16.10 7.31
C PRO A 337 13.82 -14.74 7.49
N ARG A 338 14.49 -13.77 8.12
CA ARG A 338 13.95 -12.42 8.34
C ARG A 338 13.75 -11.66 7.04
N TYR A 339 14.74 -11.69 6.15
CA TYR A 339 14.65 -11.06 4.85
C TYR A 339 13.54 -11.67 4.00
N THR A 340 13.47 -13.02 3.96
CA THR A 340 12.44 -13.75 3.21
C THR A 340 11.04 -13.45 3.74
N THR A 341 10.86 -13.43 5.07
CA THR A 341 9.58 -13.07 5.70
C THR A 341 9.17 -11.64 5.34
N LEU A 342 10.08 -10.67 5.40
CA LEU A 342 9.79 -9.28 5.02
C LEU A 342 9.50 -9.12 3.54
N LEU A 343 10.20 -9.87 2.68
CA LEU A 343 9.92 -9.87 1.25
C LEU A 343 8.51 -10.41 0.96
N LEU A 344 8.10 -11.49 1.64
CA LEU A 344 6.73 -12.01 1.55
C LEU A 344 5.69 -11.00 2.06
N VAL A 345 5.99 -10.29 3.16
CA VAL A 345 5.16 -9.18 3.68
C VAL A 345 5.02 -8.09 2.61
N ALA A 346 6.12 -7.68 1.99
CA ALA A 346 6.10 -6.64 0.95
C ALA A 346 5.28 -7.09 -0.28
N VAL A 347 5.51 -8.30 -0.77
CA VAL A 347 4.77 -8.86 -1.93
C VAL A 347 3.28 -8.97 -1.63
N ALA A 348 2.91 -9.47 -0.45
CA ALA A 348 1.49 -9.53 -0.03
C ALA A 348 0.88 -8.12 0.08
N SER A 349 1.63 -7.15 0.61
CA SER A 349 1.16 -5.76 0.75
C SER A 349 0.86 -5.10 -0.59
N VAL A 350 1.64 -5.39 -1.64
CA VAL A 350 1.43 -4.88 -3.01
C VAL A 350 0.12 -5.41 -3.62
N GLY A 351 -0.34 -6.59 -3.23
CA GLY A 351 -1.66 -7.09 -3.62
C GLY A 351 -2.76 -6.62 -2.67
N LEU A 352 -2.56 -6.85 -1.37
CA LEU A 352 -3.62 -6.64 -0.37
C LEU A 352 -3.94 -5.14 -0.15
N GLY A 353 -2.93 -4.27 -0.20
CA GLY A 353 -3.11 -2.82 -0.04
C GLY A 353 -4.07 -2.23 -1.10
N PRO A 354 -3.69 -2.20 -2.39
CA PRO A 354 -4.56 -1.70 -3.44
C PRO A 354 -5.88 -2.48 -3.54
N GLY A 355 -5.81 -3.82 -3.50
CA GLY A 355 -6.98 -4.67 -3.68
C GLY A 355 -8.04 -4.48 -2.60
N THR A 356 -7.67 -4.36 -1.33
CA THR A 356 -8.63 -4.08 -0.26
C THR A 356 -9.10 -2.63 -0.26
N ARG A 357 -8.29 -1.67 -0.72
CA ARG A 357 -8.76 -0.32 -0.95
C ARG A 357 -9.88 -0.29 -1.99
N ASP A 358 -9.66 -0.90 -3.15
CA ASP A 358 -10.65 -0.93 -4.23
C ASP A 358 -11.91 -1.71 -3.81
N LEU A 359 -11.74 -2.81 -3.05
CA LEU A 359 -12.84 -3.54 -2.44
C LEU A 359 -13.65 -2.65 -1.48
N PHE A 360 -12.99 -1.98 -0.52
CA PHE A 360 -13.69 -1.15 0.46
C PHE A 360 -14.32 0.06 -0.18
N ARG A 361 -13.63 0.70 -1.13
CA ARG A 361 -14.18 1.80 -1.91
C ARG A 361 -15.46 1.39 -2.64
N SER A 362 -15.45 0.27 -3.35
CA SER A 362 -16.62 -0.30 -4.02
C SER A 362 -17.71 -0.70 -3.03
N MET A 363 -17.33 -1.32 -1.90
CA MET A 363 -18.26 -1.79 -0.87
C MET A 363 -18.95 -0.65 -0.13
N PHE A 364 -18.27 0.50 0.06
CA PHE A 364 -18.82 1.69 0.72
C PHE A 364 -19.32 2.76 -0.25
N GLY A 365 -19.20 2.56 -1.56
CA GLY A 365 -19.73 3.46 -2.58
C GLY A 365 -19.06 4.84 -2.63
N VAL A 366 -17.75 4.91 -2.34
CA VAL A 366 -16.97 6.16 -2.26
C VAL A 366 -15.78 6.20 -3.24
#